data_f01dbc757eac78edf631a420ac675a61
#
_entry.id   f01dbc757eac78edf631a420ac675a61
#
_cell.length_a   1.000
_cell.length_b   1.000
_cell.length_c   1.000
_cell.angle_alpha   90.00
_cell.angle_beta   90.00
_cell.angle_gamma   90.00
#
_symmetry.space_group_name_H-M   'P 1'
#
loop_
_entity.id
_entity.type
_entity.pdbx_description
1 polymer ?
#
loop_
_entity_poly.entity_id
_entity_poly.type
_entity_poly.pdbx_seq_one_letter_code
_entity_poly.pdbx_strand_id
1 'polypeptide(L)'
;MDAAQRTRHGRLKMLGVLLVCAAPVIASYFTYYVIRPEGRKNYGELIEPQRPMPAMDATTLEGGAGALVDLKGQWLLVSVADSQCDTDCQKHLYLQRQLRESVGREKDRVDWVWLVTDDKAPPAALEPALKQAQVRRVDEAALAQWLAPAAGQALRDHIYVVDPMGHWMMRFPARMDAAGAAKAKKDLERLLRSSASWDEAGRPRKP
;
A
#
# COMPACT_ATOMS: atom_id res chain seq x y z
N MET A 1 70.05 -4.76 5.01
CA MET A 1 68.59 -4.90 5.21
C MET A 1 68.26 -6.38 5.11
N ASP A 2 67.93 -6.96 6.24
CA ASP A 2 67.77 -8.41 6.38
C ASP A 2 66.56 -8.94 5.62
N ALA A 3 66.69 -10.13 4.97
CA ALA A 3 65.62 -10.80 4.22
C ALA A 3 64.34 -10.93 5.03
N ALA A 4 64.45 -11.12 6.35
CA ALA A 4 63.34 -11.19 7.29
C ALA A 4 62.53 -9.89 7.38
N GLN A 5 63.18 -8.73 7.32
CA GLN A 5 62.50 -7.42 7.34
C GLN A 5 61.74 -7.17 6.03
N ARG A 6 62.28 -7.56 4.87
CA ARG A 6 61.55 -7.46 3.57
C ARG A 6 60.30 -8.31 3.54
N THR A 7 60.37 -9.52 4.06
CA THR A 7 59.24 -10.46 4.11
C THR A 7 58.14 -9.95 5.04
N ARG A 8 58.50 -9.36 6.20
CA ARG A 8 57.56 -8.76 7.14
C ARG A 8 56.83 -7.54 6.56
N HIS A 9 57.57 -6.65 5.86
CA HIS A 9 56.98 -5.51 5.17
C HIS A 9 56.08 -5.92 4.00
N GLY A 10 56.43 -6.97 3.25
CA GLY A 10 55.61 -7.53 2.19
C GLY A 10 54.28 -8.09 2.73
N ARG A 11 54.35 -8.86 3.82
CA ARG A 11 53.13 -9.38 4.46
C ARG A 11 52.21 -8.27 5.01
N LEU A 12 52.79 -7.22 5.62
CA LEU A 12 52.03 -6.08 6.12
C LEU A 12 51.31 -5.32 4.98
N LYS A 13 52.00 -5.09 3.87
CA LYS A 13 51.38 -4.48 2.67
C LYS A 13 50.24 -5.33 2.10
N MET A 14 50.46 -6.65 2.01
CA MET A 14 49.43 -7.57 1.54
C MET A 14 48.19 -7.59 2.46
N LEU A 15 48.39 -7.62 3.80
CA LEU A 15 47.30 -7.50 4.78
C LEU A 15 46.58 -6.16 4.66
N GLY A 16 47.31 -5.06 4.44
CA GLY A 16 46.71 -3.74 4.23
C GLY A 16 45.79 -3.69 3.00
N VAL A 17 46.27 -4.25 1.87
CA VAL A 17 45.45 -4.34 0.65
C VAL A 17 44.22 -5.20 0.87
N LEU A 18 44.37 -6.36 1.53
CA LEU A 18 43.27 -7.27 1.83
C LEU A 18 42.24 -6.58 2.72
N LEU A 19 42.66 -5.80 3.71
CA LEU A 19 41.79 -5.07 4.63
C LEU A 19 41.01 -3.96 3.91
N VAL A 20 41.65 -3.23 3.02
CA VAL A 20 40.98 -2.20 2.20
C VAL A 20 39.97 -2.82 1.24
N CYS A 21 40.26 -3.97 0.63
CA CYS A 21 39.35 -4.69 -0.24
C CYS A 21 38.18 -5.30 0.54
N ALA A 22 38.41 -5.80 1.76
CA ALA A 22 37.36 -6.38 2.60
C ALA A 22 36.49 -5.33 3.28
N ALA A 23 36.98 -4.12 3.54
CA ALA A 23 36.29 -3.08 4.26
C ALA A 23 34.88 -2.73 3.71
N PRO A 24 34.66 -2.55 2.39
CA PRO A 24 33.32 -2.24 1.87
C PRO A 24 32.35 -3.41 2.05
N VAL A 25 32.82 -4.66 1.96
CA VAL A 25 31.98 -5.84 2.20
C VAL A 25 31.58 -5.92 3.67
N ILE A 26 32.56 -5.75 4.57
CA ILE A 26 32.30 -5.75 6.02
C ILE A 26 31.37 -4.60 6.40
N ALA A 27 31.59 -3.39 5.87
CA ALA A 27 30.75 -2.22 6.12
C ALA A 27 29.31 -2.44 5.60
N SER A 28 29.14 -3.07 4.44
CA SER A 28 27.84 -3.42 3.88
C SER A 28 27.08 -4.40 4.77
N TYR A 29 27.74 -5.49 5.19
CA TYR A 29 27.17 -6.45 6.12
C TYR A 29 26.82 -5.82 7.47
N PHE A 30 27.72 -5.01 8.01
CA PHE A 30 27.48 -4.31 9.27
C PHE A 30 26.27 -3.37 9.18
N THR A 31 26.20 -2.59 8.09
CA THR A 31 25.05 -1.68 7.86
C THR A 31 23.75 -2.48 7.72
N TYR A 32 23.75 -3.58 6.98
CA TYR A 32 22.57 -4.38 6.75
C TYR A 32 22.05 -5.11 8.01
N TYR A 33 22.95 -5.71 8.79
CA TYR A 33 22.56 -6.56 9.93
C TYR A 33 22.50 -5.81 11.27
N VAL A 34 23.34 -4.79 11.47
CA VAL A 34 23.48 -4.10 12.76
C VAL A 34 22.72 -2.76 12.74
N ILE A 35 22.99 -1.90 11.75
CA ILE A 35 22.39 -0.57 11.70
C ILE A 35 20.92 -0.66 11.31
N ARG A 36 20.55 -1.60 10.40
CA ARG A 36 19.18 -1.79 9.88
C ARG A 36 18.48 -0.44 9.72
N PRO A 37 18.82 0.36 8.70
CA PRO A 37 18.24 1.68 8.56
C PRO A 37 16.72 1.57 8.53
N GLU A 38 16.05 1.93 9.61
CA GLU A 38 14.59 1.94 9.75
C GLU A 38 13.94 3.06 8.96
N GLY A 39 14.69 3.74 8.12
CA GLY A 39 14.22 4.79 7.24
C GLY A 39 13.24 4.26 6.22
N ARG A 40 12.03 3.91 6.65
CA ARG A 40 10.90 3.66 5.76
C ARG A 40 10.66 4.95 4.97
N LYS A 41 11.02 4.93 3.69
CA LYS A 41 10.83 6.09 2.78
C LYS A 41 9.37 6.27 2.36
N ASN A 42 8.45 5.47 2.92
CA ASN A 42 7.05 5.49 2.60
C ASN A 42 6.30 6.40 3.57
N TYR A 43 5.36 7.17 3.04
CA TYR A 43 4.42 7.96 3.83
C TYR A 43 3.34 7.08 4.46
N GLY A 44 2.87 6.10 3.70
CA GLY A 44 1.99 5.05 4.20
C GLY A 44 2.75 4.04 5.06
N GLU A 45 2.08 3.53 6.07
CA GLU A 45 2.57 2.44 6.92
C GLU A 45 2.43 1.11 6.18
N LEU A 46 3.54 0.41 5.98
CA LEU A 46 3.53 -0.94 5.43
C LEU A 46 3.04 -1.94 6.48
N ILE A 47 2.22 -2.88 6.05
CA ILE A 47 1.67 -3.94 6.89
C ILE A 47 2.49 -5.20 6.70
N GLU A 48 3.10 -5.67 7.76
CA GLU A 48 3.92 -6.88 7.79
C GLU A 48 3.52 -7.78 8.97
N PRO A 49 3.13 -9.05 8.72
CA PRO A 49 2.94 -9.67 7.40
C PRO A 49 1.72 -9.12 6.67
N GLN A 50 1.78 -9.12 5.33
CA GLN A 50 0.64 -8.74 4.49
C GLN A 50 -0.54 -9.69 4.74
N ARG A 51 -1.77 -9.13 4.72
CA ARG A 51 -2.97 -9.92 5.00
C ARG A 51 -3.77 -10.17 3.73
N PRO A 52 -4.01 -11.43 3.35
CA PRO A 52 -4.80 -11.74 2.17
C PRO A 52 -6.27 -11.33 2.37
N MET A 53 -6.88 -10.86 1.29
CA MET A 53 -8.31 -10.49 1.25
C MET A 53 -9.18 -11.73 1.51
N PRO A 54 -10.09 -11.67 2.48
CA PRO A 54 -10.97 -12.80 2.82
C PRO A 54 -12.03 -13.01 1.73
N ALA A 55 -12.47 -14.25 1.60
CA ALA A 55 -13.62 -14.61 0.77
C ALA A 55 -14.92 -14.31 1.55
N MET A 56 -15.22 -13.01 1.71
CA MET A 56 -16.46 -12.55 2.38
C MET A 56 -17.43 -12.00 1.33
N ASP A 57 -18.72 -12.03 1.67
CA ASP A 57 -19.76 -11.44 0.84
C ASP A 57 -19.56 -9.92 0.74
N ALA A 58 -19.75 -9.41 -0.47
CA ALA A 58 -19.62 -7.99 -0.79
C ALA A 58 -20.64 -7.64 -1.87
N THR A 59 -21.84 -7.23 -1.44
CA THR A 59 -22.94 -6.93 -2.35
C THR A 59 -22.81 -5.54 -2.97
N THR A 60 -23.36 -5.36 -4.17
CA THR A 60 -23.47 -4.02 -4.77
C THR A 60 -24.52 -3.18 -4.08
N LEU A 61 -24.57 -1.88 -4.33
CA LEU A 61 -25.62 -1.00 -3.76
C LEU A 61 -27.03 -1.41 -4.21
N GLU A 62 -27.15 -1.97 -5.41
CA GLU A 62 -28.39 -2.46 -6.01
C GLU A 62 -28.79 -3.86 -5.50
N GLY A 63 -28.02 -4.44 -4.57
CA GLY A 63 -28.28 -5.75 -4.01
C GLY A 63 -27.75 -6.93 -4.83
N GLY A 64 -26.95 -6.67 -5.85
CA GLY A 64 -26.28 -7.72 -6.62
C GLY A 64 -25.29 -8.50 -5.73
N ALA A 65 -25.40 -9.84 -5.78
CA ALA A 65 -24.47 -10.70 -5.03
C ALA A 65 -23.05 -10.60 -5.59
N GLY A 66 -22.06 -10.66 -4.70
CA GLY A 66 -20.63 -10.65 -5.04
C GLY A 66 -19.78 -11.01 -3.83
N ALA A 67 -18.51 -11.23 -4.06
CA ALA A 67 -17.54 -11.45 -3.01
C ALA A 67 -16.46 -10.34 -3.03
N LEU A 68 -15.87 -10.06 -1.89
CA LEU A 68 -14.81 -9.05 -1.80
C LEU A 68 -13.63 -9.41 -2.72
N VAL A 69 -13.32 -10.69 -2.83
CA VAL A 69 -12.26 -11.22 -3.73
C VAL A 69 -12.50 -10.93 -5.22
N ASP A 70 -13.72 -10.57 -5.62
CA ASP A 70 -14.02 -10.16 -7.00
C ASP A 70 -13.37 -8.82 -7.38
N LEU A 71 -12.90 -8.07 -6.38
CA LEU A 71 -12.16 -6.82 -6.57
C LEU A 71 -10.66 -7.03 -6.91
N LYS A 72 -10.14 -8.26 -6.84
CA LYS A 72 -8.76 -8.58 -7.23
C LYS A 72 -8.47 -8.23 -8.70
N GLY A 73 -7.19 -8.12 -9.03
CA GLY A 73 -6.72 -7.82 -10.38
C GLY A 73 -6.46 -6.33 -10.62
N GLN A 74 -6.63 -5.48 -9.62
CA GLN A 74 -6.30 -4.06 -9.64
C GLN A 74 -5.69 -3.64 -8.31
N TRP A 75 -4.88 -2.59 -8.31
CA TRP A 75 -4.53 -1.87 -7.10
C TRP A 75 -5.78 -1.21 -6.54
N LEU A 76 -6.06 -1.41 -5.27
CA LEU A 76 -7.26 -0.85 -4.64
C LEU A 76 -6.86 0.20 -3.61
N LEU A 77 -7.47 1.38 -3.74
CA LEU A 77 -7.52 2.39 -2.69
C LEU A 77 -8.87 2.20 -1.97
N VAL A 78 -8.86 1.71 -0.74
CA VAL A 78 -10.05 1.30 -0.01
C VAL A 78 -10.34 2.27 1.12
N SER A 79 -11.56 2.81 1.20
CA SER A 79 -12.10 3.48 2.38
C SER A 79 -13.27 2.69 2.96
N VAL A 80 -13.49 2.85 4.27
CA VAL A 80 -14.55 2.18 5.03
C VAL A 80 -15.39 3.25 5.71
N ALA A 81 -16.69 3.24 5.50
CA ALA A 81 -17.63 4.14 6.18
C ALA A 81 -19.06 3.60 6.10
N ASP A 82 -19.95 4.14 6.93
CA ASP A 82 -21.37 3.94 6.77
C ASP A 82 -21.92 4.66 5.53
N SER A 83 -23.16 4.34 5.14
CA SER A 83 -23.81 4.90 3.96
C SER A 83 -24.07 6.40 4.03
N GLN A 84 -24.16 6.99 5.23
CA GLN A 84 -24.39 8.42 5.40
C GLN A 84 -23.20 9.27 4.93
N CYS A 85 -22.01 8.67 4.91
CA CYS A 85 -20.80 9.26 4.39
C CYS A 85 -20.59 10.71 4.87
N ASP A 86 -20.22 10.87 6.11
CA ASP A 86 -19.92 12.16 6.73
C ASP A 86 -18.84 12.95 5.98
N THR A 87 -18.48 14.10 6.49
CA THR A 87 -17.50 14.99 5.87
C THR A 87 -16.14 14.31 5.69
N ASP A 88 -15.72 13.45 6.61
CA ASP A 88 -14.43 12.78 6.53
C ASP A 88 -14.46 11.60 5.53
N CYS A 89 -15.56 10.87 5.46
CA CYS A 89 -15.81 9.90 4.40
C CYS A 89 -15.76 10.57 3.01
N GLN A 90 -16.47 11.69 2.81
CA GLN A 90 -16.46 12.42 1.53
C GLN A 90 -15.06 12.90 1.15
N LYS A 91 -14.24 13.34 2.12
CA LYS A 91 -12.82 13.67 1.89
C LYS A 91 -12.02 12.45 1.44
N HIS A 92 -12.25 11.28 2.04
CA HIS A 92 -11.56 10.04 1.64
C HIS A 92 -11.93 9.66 0.21
N LEU A 93 -13.23 9.67 -0.15
CA LEU A 93 -13.68 9.41 -1.52
C LEU A 93 -13.05 10.38 -2.52
N TYR A 94 -13.01 11.66 -2.18
CA TYR A 94 -12.35 12.68 -3.00
C TYR A 94 -10.84 12.41 -3.16
N LEU A 95 -10.14 12.11 -2.05
CA LEU A 95 -8.71 11.82 -2.06
C LEU A 95 -8.37 10.58 -2.89
N GLN A 96 -9.14 9.50 -2.75
CA GLN A 96 -8.97 8.27 -3.53
C GLN A 96 -9.06 8.58 -5.03
N ARG A 97 -10.11 9.31 -5.43
CA ARG A 97 -10.28 9.73 -6.83
C ARG A 97 -9.11 10.60 -7.31
N GLN A 98 -8.68 11.58 -6.50
CA GLN A 98 -7.56 12.46 -6.86
C GLN A 98 -6.24 11.67 -6.95
N LEU A 99 -5.97 10.75 -6.04
CA LEU A 99 -4.79 9.89 -6.09
C LEU A 99 -4.80 9.05 -7.36
N ARG A 100 -5.95 8.41 -7.71
CA ARG A 100 -6.09 7.65 -8.94
C ARG A 100 -5.81 8.50 -10.19
N GLU A 101 -6.45 9.64 -10.32
CA GLU A 101 -6.24 10.53 -11.49
C GLU A 101 -4.81 11.09 -11.55
N SER A 102 -4.17 11.30 -10.39
CA SER A 102 -2.83 11.88 -10.30
C SER A 102 -1.71 10.97 -10.83
N VAL A 103 -1.93 9.66 -10.92
CA VAL A 103 -0.94 8.72 -11.49
C VAL A 103 -0.98 8.64 -13.02
N GLY A 104 -1.84 9.44 -13.65
CA GLY A 104 -1.85 9.65 -15.10
C GLY A 104 -2.14 8.38 -15.89
N ARG A 105 -1.20 7.93 -16.72
CA ARG A 105 -1.37 6.74 -17.58
C ARG A 105 -1.57 5.44 -16.82
N GLU A 106 -1.11 5.37 -15.57
CA GLU A 106 -1.22 4.18 -14.72
C GLU A 106 -2.58 4.10 -13.99
N LYS A 107 -3.47 5.10 -14.15
CA LYS A 107 -4.74 5.16 -13.42
C LYS A 107 -5.67 3.98 -13.66
N ASP A 108 -5.58 3.35 -14.84
CA ASP A 108 -6.42 2.21 -15.20
C ASP A 108 -5.96 0.90 -14.52
N ARG A 109 -4.85 0.94 -13.80
CA ARG A 109 -4.36 -0.12 -12.89
C ARG A 109 -4.81 0.09 -11.44
N VAL A 110 -5.51 1.19 -11.15
CA VAL A 110 -5.92 1.58 -9.81
C VAL A 110 -7.42 1.78 -9.76
N ASP A 111 -8.08 1.07 -8.88
CA ASP A 111 -9.47 1.31 -8.54
C ASP A 111 -9.57 1.98 -7.17
N TRP A 112 -10.60 2.76 -6.98
CA TRP A 112 -10.96 3.29 -5.69
C TRP A 112 -12.27 2.65 -5.22
N VAL A 113 -12.26 2.22 -3.96
CA VAL A 113 -13.27 1.33 -3.38
C VAL A 113 -13.84 1.99 -2.14
N TRP A 114 -15.15 1.99 -2.04
CA TRP A 114 -15.85 2.32 -0.80
C TRP A 114 -16.56 1.09 -0.26
N LEU A 115 -16.12 0.64 0.91
CA LEU A 115 -16.77 -0.45 1.66
C LEU A 115 -17.77 0.16 2.63
N VAL A 116 -19.06 -0.07 2.37
CA VAL A 116 -20.18 0.42 3.16
C VAL A 116 -20.52 -0.61 4.22
N THR A 117 -20.59 -0.18 5.47
CA THR A 117 -20.76 -1.08 6.62
C THR A 117 -22.20 -1.19 7.14
N ASP A 118 -23.16 -0.58 6.45
CA ASP A 118 -24.58 -0.65 6.77
C ASP A 118 -25.44 -0.96 5.54
N ASP A 119 -26.74 -1.22 5.77
CA ASP A 119 -27.69 -1.59 4.72
C ASP A 119 -28.47 -0.39 4.14
N LYS A 120 -28.17 0.83 4.57
CA LYS A 120 -28.88 2.02 4.10
C LYS A 120 -28.37 2.46 2.72
N ALA A 121 -29.20 3.18 1.98
CA ALA A 121 -28.79 3.79 0.73
C ALA A 121 -27.96 5.05 1.00
N PRO A 122 -26.85 5.25 0.25
CA PRO A 122 -26.14 6.51 0.28
C PRO A 122 -27.03 7.68 -0.17
N PRO A 123 -26.73 8.92 0.27
CA PRO A 123 -27.43 10.10 -0.24
C PRO A 123 -27.31 10.23 -1.76
N ALA A 124 -28.42 10.49 -2.45
CA ALA A 124 -28.45 10.63 -3.91
C ALA A 124 -27.47 11.71 -4.43
N ALA A 125 -27.15 12.71 -3.61
CA ALA A 125 -26.16 13.71 -3.93
C ALA A 125 -24.74 13.16 -4.18
N LEU A 126 -24.42 11.95 -3.66
CA LEU A 126 -23.13 11.30 -3.88
C LEU A 126 -23.07 10.48 -5.17
N GLU A 127 -24.20 10.08 -5.75
CA GLU A 127 -24.25 9.23 -6.96
C GLU A 127 -23.34 9.73 -8.11
N PRO A 128 -23.34 11.04 -8.46
CA PRO A 128 -22.47 11.53 -9.54
C PRO A 128 -20.99 11.36 -9.24
N ALA A 129 -20.61 11.46 -7.97
CA ALA A 129 -19.23 11.31 -7.52
C ALA A 129 -18.79 9.83 -7.52
N LEU A 130 -19.72 8.88 -7.39
CA LEU A 130 -19.46 7.45 -7.25
C LEU A 130 -19.43 6.67 -8.57
N LYS A 131 -19.74 7.30 -9.71
CA LYS A 131 -19.86 6.63 -11.02
C LYS A 131 -18.70 5.72 -11.41
N GLN A 132 -17.49 6.02 -10.95
CA GLN A 132 -16.28 5.23 -11.22
C GLN A 132 -15.77 4.48 -9.99
N ALA A 133 -16.47 4.60 -8.87
CA ALA A 133 -16.12 3.91 -7.63
C ALA A 133 -16.59 2.45 -7.68
N GLN A 134 -15.81 1.57 -7.07
CA GLN A 134 -16.29 0.26 -6.69
C GLN A 134 -16.93 0.35 -5.31
N VAL A 135 -18.25 0.41 -5.25
CA VAL A 135 -18.97 0.46 -3.98
C VAL A 135 -19.50 -0.93 -3.63
N ARG A 136 -19.21 -1.40 -2.42
CA ARG A 136 -19.65 -2.71 -1.92
C ARG A 136 -20.12 -2.59 -0.48
N ARG A 137 -21.24 -3.27 -0.16
CA ARG A 137 -21.67 -3.50 1.22
C ARG A 137 -20.97 -4.71 1.77
N VAL A 138 -20.49 -4.58 2.99
CA VAL A 138 -19.73 -5.63 3.69
C VAL A 138 -20.10 -5.66 5.17
N ASP A 139 -19.95 -6.81 5.80
CA ASP A 139 -20.06 -6.93 7.24
C ASP A 139 -18.86 -6.31 7.93
N GLU A 140 -19.09 -5.35 8.84
CA GLU A 140 -18.04 -4.62 9.53
C GLU A 140 -17.19 -5.53 10.44
N ALA A 141 -17.81 -6.51 11.10
CA ALA A 141 -17.12 -7.41 12.01
C ALA A 141 -16.17 -8.34 11.25
N ALA A 142 -16.59 -8.84 10.08
CA ALA A 142 -15.74 -9.63 9.21
C ALA A 142 -14.61 -8.76 8.59
N LEU A 143 -14.91 -7.51 8.23
CA LEU A 143 -13.92 -6.58 7.70
C LEU A 143 -12.84 -6.25 8.74
N ALA A 144 -13.19 -6.08 10.01
CA ALA A 144 -12.28 -5.81 11.11
C ALA A 144 -11.30 -6.97 11.41
N GLN A 145 -11.59 -8.18 10.93
CA GLN A 145 -10.64 -9.31 11.01
C GLN A 145 -9.52 -9.19 9.97
N TRP A 146 -9.78 -8.51 8.87
CA TRP A 146 -8.82 -8.32 7.78
C TRP A 146 -8.06 -7.00 7.89
N LEU A 147 -8.79 -5.87 7.91
CA LEU A 147 -8.21 -4.54 8.04
C LEU A 147 -8.08 -4.15 9.52
N ALA A 148 -7.02 -3.42 9.86
CA ALA A 148 -6.85 -2.88 11.20
C ALA A 148 -6.49 -1.39 11.14
N PRO A 149 -7.10 -0.54 11.97
CA PRO A 149 -6.72 0.86 12.09
C PRO A 149 -5.40 0.99 12.86
N ALA A 150 -4.81 2.17 12.88
CA ALA A 150 -3.72 2.49 13.78
C ALA A 150 -4.23 2.55 15.23
N ALA A 151 -3.32 2.40 16.19
CA ALA A 151 -3.68 2.44 17.60
C ALA A 151 -4.48 3.71 17.96
N GLY A 152 -5.63 3.52 18.58
CA GLY A 152 -6.53 4.62 18.99
C GLY A 152 -7.35 5.24 17.85
N GLN A 153 -7.40 4.62 16.67
CA GLN A 153 -8.16 5.07 15.51
C GLN A 153 -9.20 4.03 15.08
N ALA A 154 -10.14 4.43 14.22
CA ALA A 154 -11.17 3.56 13.66
C ALA A 154 -10.84 3.16 12.20
N LEU A 155 -11.49 2.09 11.71
CA LEU A 155 -11.32 1.64 10.31
C LEU A 155 -11.61 2.77 9.31
N ARG A 156 -12.61 3.60 9.59
CA ARG A 156 -13.02 4.72 8.72
C ARG A 156 -12.01 5.86 8.63
N ASP A 157 -11.01 5.90 9.51
CA ASP A 157 -10.04 7.00 9.57
C ASP A 157 -8.94 6.89 8.51
N HIS A 158 -8.86 5.76 7.81
CA HIS A 158 -7.75 5.45 6.91
C HIS A 158 -8.19 5.20 5.47
N ILE A 159 -7.26 5.42 4.54
CA ILE A 159 -7.30 4.82 3.21
C ILE A 159 -6.30 3.64 3.22
N TYR A 160 -6.80 2.45 2.88
CA TYR A 160 -6.02 1.22 2.80
C TYR A 160 -5.61 0.96 1.36
N VAL A 161 -4.41 0.40 1.17
CA VAL A 161 -3.90 0.01 -0.14
C VAL A 161 -3.81 -1.51 -0.21
N VAL A 162 -4.46 -2.06 -1.22
CA VAL A 162 -4.49 -3.51 -1.48
C VAL A 162 -3.88 -3.76 -2.85
N ASP A 163 -3.02 -4.77 -2.95
CA ASP A 163 -2.37 -5.14 -4.20
C ASP A 163 -3.31 -5.91 -5.15
N PRO A 164 -2.96 -6.09 -6.43
CA PRO A 164 -3.77 -6.85 -7.39
C PRO A 164 -3.99 -8.32 -7.01
N MET A 165 -3.14 -8.92 -6.19
CA MET A 165 -3.33 -10.27 -5.67
C MET A 165 -4.33 -10.32 -4.50
N GLY A 166 -4.73 -9.13 -3.97
CA GLY A 166 -5.67 -9.00 -2.87
C GLY A 166 -5.00 -8.99 -1.49
N HIS A 167 -3.75 -8.58 -1.37
CA HIS A 167 -3.12 -8.43 -0.07
C HIS A 167 -3.24 -6.98 0.41
N TRP A 168 -3.76 -6.79 1.62
CA TRP A 168 -3.65 -5.51 2.29
C TRP A 168 -2.19 -5.30 2.71
N MET A 169 -1.55 -4.34 2.07
CA MET A 169 -0.12 -4.12 2.22
C MET A 169 0.27 -2.77 2.84
N MET A 170 -0.62 -1.78 2.76
CA MET A 170 -0.30 -0.44 3.26
C MET A 170 -1.55 0.26 3.82
N ARG A 171 -1.34 1.17 4.75
CA ARG A 171 -2.34 2.05 5.32
C ARG A 171 -1.83 3.48 5.30
N PHE A 172 -2.61 4.42 4.77
CA PHE A 172 -2.30 5.83 4.86
C PHE A 172 -2.73 6.42 6.22
N PRO A 173 -2.04 7.47 6.72
CA PRO A 173 -2.43 8.14 7.96
C PRO A 173 -3.87 8.66 7.94
N ALA A 174 -4.52 8.69 9.12
CA ALA A 174 -5.93 9.07 9.27
C ALA A 174 -6.26 10.49 8.78
N ARG A 175 -5.34 11.41 8.90
CA ARG A 175 -5.53 12.79 8.47
C ARG A 175 -4.52 13.15 7.40
N MET A 176 -4.98 13.17 6.17
CA MET A 176 -4.14 13.49 5.03
C MET A 176 -4.46 14.91 4.55
N ASP A 177 -3.50 15.81 4.68
CA ASP A 177 -3.51 17.14 4.05
C ASP A 177 -2.97 17.09 2.62
N ALA A 178 -2.88 18.23 1.95
CA ALA A 178 -2.34 18.32 0.60
C ALA A 178 -0.89 17.82 0.49
N ALA A 179 -0.06 18.07 1.50
CA ALA A 179 1.32 17.59 1.55
C ALA A 179 1.37 16.06 1.74
N GLY A 180 0.49 15.52 2.58
CA GLY A 180 0.28 14.09 2.76
C GLY A 180 -0.19 13.41 1.47
N ALA A 181 -1.15 13.99 0.77
CA ALA A 181 -1.63 13.49 -0.52
C ALA A 181 -0.51 13.42 -1.57
N ALA A 182 0.36 14.43 -1.63
CA ALA A 182 1.53 14.42 -2.51
C ALA A 182 2.53 13.30 -2.17
N LYS A 183 2.70 12.97 -0.88
CA LYS A 183 3.52 11.85 -0.42
C LYS A 183 2.86 10.51 -0.73
N ALA A 184 1.55 10.38 -0.48
CA ALA A 184 0.77 9.19 -0.82
C ALA A 184 0.80 8.88 -2.33
N LYS A 185 0.71 9.90 -3.18
CA LYS A 185 0.92 9.77 -4.62
C LYS A 185 2.28 9.16 -4.96
N LYS A 186 3.36 9.66 -4.33
CA LYS A 186 4.71 9.12 -4.56
C LYS A 186 4.83 7.64 -4.16
N ASP A 187 4.17 7.25 -3.07
CA ASP A 187 4.14 5.86 -2.66
C ASP A 187 3.38 5.01 -3.69
N LEU A 188 2.20 5.46 -4.12
CA LEU A 188 1.43 4.77 -5.14
C LEU A 188 2.20 4.64 -6.47
N GLU A 189 2.88 5.70 -6.93
CA GLU A 189 3.74 5.65 -8.11
C GLU A 189 4.89 4.63 -7.98
N ARG A 190 5.46 4.47 -6.78
CA ARG A 190 6.48 3.43 -6.52
C ARG A 190 5.91 2.04 -6.61
N LEU A 191 4.73 1.81 -6.00
CA LEU A 191 4.03 0.53 -6.06
C LEU A 191 3.72 0.14 -7.50
N LEU A 192 3.12 1.03 -8.27
CA LEU A 192 2.80 0.82 -9.69
C LEU A 192 4.04 0.54 -10.54
N ARG A 193 5.14 1.22 -10.26
CA ARG A 193 6.42 0.98 -10.96
C ARG A 193 7.01 -0.37 -10.61
N SER A 194 6.96 -0.77 -9.34
CA SER A 194 7.52 -2.06 -8.90
C SER A 194 6.72 -3.25 -9.40
N SER A 195 5.42 -3.07 -9.67
CA SER A 195 4.53 -4.11 -10.19
C SER A 195 4.38 -4.14 -11.72
N ALA A 196 5.01 -3.19 -12.43
CA ALA A 196 4.83 -3.01 -13.88
C ALA A 196 5.18 -4.24 -14.74
N SER A 197 5.95 -5.20 -14.21
CA SER A 197 6.32 -6.41 -14.93
C SER A 197 5.28 -7.54 -14.86
N TRP A 198 4.33 -7.47 -13.94
CA TRP A 198 3.37 -8.55 -13.69
C TRP A 198 1.92 -8.06 -13.50
N ASP A 199 1.69 -6.77 -13.44
CA ASP A 199 0.39 -6.15 -13.22
C ASP A 199 -0.03 -5.38 -14.48
N GLU A 200 -1.20 -5.71 -15.00
CA GLU A 200 -1.79 -5.12 -16.19
C GLU A 200 -3.04 -4.32 -15.86
N ALA A 201 -3.37 -3.33 -16.71
CA ALA A 201 -4.59 -2.56 -16.57
C ALA A 201 -5.84 -3.40 -16.88
N GLY A 202 -6.84 -3.27 -16.04
CA GLY A 202 -8.12 -3.99 -16.18
C GLY A 202 -8.17 -5.33 -15.45
N ARG A 203 -9.37 -5.68 -14.96
CA ARG A 203 -9.59 -7.01 -14.36
C ARG A 203 -9.68 -8.07 -15.43
N PRO A 204 -9.08 -9.25 -15.23
CA PRO A 204 -9.32 -10.37 -16.12
C PRO A 204 -10.84 -10.64 -16.17
N ARG A 205 -11.40 -10.72 -17.36
CA ARG A 205 -12.82 -11.10 -17.52
C ARG A 205 -12.99 -12.50 -16.93
N LYS A 206 -13.93 -12.65 -16.00
CA LYS A 206 -14.33 -14.00 -15.56
C LYS A 206 -14.82 -14.77 -16.79
N PRO A 207 -14.36 -16.02 -16.98
CA PRO A 207 -14.81 -16.88 -18.05
C PRO A 207 -16.31 -17.17 -17.93
#